data_d6f8951cda30734b795fa4567dfad802
#
_entry.id   d6f8951cda30734b795fa4567dfad802
#
_cell.length_a   1.000
_cell.length_b   1.000
_cell.length_c   1.000
_cell.angle_alpha   90.00
_cell.angle_beta   90.00
_cell.angle_gamma   90.00
#
_symmetry.space_group_name_H-M   'P 1'
#
loop_
_entity.id
_entity.type
_entity.pdbx_description
1 polymer ?
#
loop_
_entity_poly.entity_id
_entity_poly.type
_entity_poly.pdbx_seq_one_letter_code
_entity_poly.pdbx_strand_id
1 'polypeptide(L)'
;MIYDFAVGQTNPETFPAEALKRAALRAIDLEGAAMNRYPGGKGHLALRELMAQRESERAGVSVNPANLVLMNGSMQAVTLVGQALMSAPGDLVITETYTYSGTIAAYKGIGLKLVGILVDAGGMRMDLLEARLKMLPVKPKFIYTLTSYQNPTGTTMSRQRRIELIDLAAQFDLPIVEDNCYGDVHFEGEKQPSLYAIKPDPRHLYIGSLSKIFAPGVRLGYLLAESPYFQQIVSR
;
A
#
# COMPACT_ATOMS: atom_id res chain seq x y z
N MET A 1 1.14 -33.93 -10.71
CA MET A 1 1.30 -32.50 -11.09
C MET A 1 1.65 -31.77 -9.79
N ILE A 2 2.73 -31.01 -9.74
CA ILE A 2 3.11 -30.21 -8.57
C ILE A 2 2.66 -28.80 -8.83
N TYR A 3 1.83 -28.24 -7.94
CA TYR A 3 1.44 -26.84 -7.97
C TYR A 3 2.35 -26.06 -7.02
N ASP A 4 3.08 -25.07 -7.55
CA ASP A 4 3.92 -24.19 -6.74
C ASP A 4 3.15 -22.90 -6.43
N PHE A 5 2.86 -22.70 -5.14
CA PHE A 5 2.20 -21.50 -4.62
C PHE A 5 3.16 -20.57 -3.86
N ALA A 6 4.48 -20.83 -3.93
CA ALA A 6 5.46 -20.06 -3.17
C ALA A 6 5.61 -18.62 -3.67
N VAL A 7 5.32 -18.37 -4.94
CA VAL A 7 5.43 -17.03 -5.55
C VAL A 7 4.11 -16.64 -6.20
N GLY A 8 3.52 -15.53 -5.74
CA GLY A 8 2.29 -14.99 -6.34
C GLY A 8 2.58 -14.32 -7.68
N GLN A 9 2.34 -15.05 -8.77
CA GLN A 9 2.48 -14.55 -10.15
C GLN A 9 1.11 -14.47 -10.82
N THR A 10 0.98 -13.55 -11.80
CA THR A 10 -0.16 -13.52 -12.72
C THR A 10 -0.01 -14.68 -13.73
N ASN A 11 -1.15 -15.18 -14.25
CA ASN A 11 -1.11 -16.21 -15.29
C ASN A 11 -0.41 -15.69 -16.55
N PRO A 12 0.73 -16.26 -16.99
CA PRO A 12 1.45 -15.79 -18.17
C PRO A 12 0.64 -15.92 -19.47
N GLU A 13 -0.30 -16.86 -19.55
CA GLU A 13 -1.15 -17.05 -20.74
C GLU A 13 -2.14 -15.90 -20.94
N THR A 14 -2.48 -15.18 -19.88
CA THR A 14 -3.39 -14.03 -19.93
C THR A 14 -2.65 -12.70 -20.09
N PHE A 15 -1.31 -12.70 -20.19
CA PHE A 15 -0.54 -11.48 -20.36
C PHE A 15 -0.86 -10.80 -21.70
N PRO A 16 -1.33 -9.53 -21.69
CA PRO A 16 -1.85 -8.86 -22.88
C PRO A 16 -0.72 -8.30 -23.78
N ALA A 17 0.17 -9.16 -24.26
CA ALA A 17 1.39 -8.75 -24.98
C ALA A 17 1.10 -7.85 -26.20
N GLU A 18 0.11 -8.21 -27.03
CA GLU A 18 -0.20 -7.42 -28.23
C GLU A 18 -0.87 -6.07 -27.91
N ALA A 19 -1.68 -6.01 -26.85
CA ALA A 19 -2.23 -4.74 -26.39
C ALA A 19 -1.11 -3.83 -25.82
N LEU A 20 -0.18 -4.41 -25.08
CA LEU A 20 0.96 -3.65 -24.53
C LEU A 20 1.90 -3.14 -25.62
N LYS A 21 2.18 -3.94 -26.67
CA LYS A 21 2.95 -3.48 -27.84
C LYS A 21 2.29 -2.26 -28.51
N ARG A 22 0.98 -2.34 -28.77
CA ARG A 22 0.24 -1.21 -29.37
C ARG A 22 0.27 0.02 -28.47
N ALA A 23 0.10 -0.17 -27.16
CA ALA A 23 0.15 0.93 -26.19
C ALA A 23 1.54 1.57 -26.11
N ALA A 24 2.61 0.77 -26.16
CA ALA A 24 4.00 1.27 -26.17
C ALA A 24 4.31 2.08 -27.43
N LEU A 25 3.94 1.58 -28.62
CA LEU A 25 4.10 2.31 -29.88
C LEU A 25 3.32 3.63 -29.84
N ARG A 26 2.06 3.59 -29.42
CA ARG A 26 1.25 4.81 -29.29
C ARG A 26 1.85 5.81 -28.31
N ALA A 27 2.41 5.36 -27.19
CA ALA A 27 3.06 6.24 -26.21
C ALA A 27 4.29 6.93 -26.83
N ILE A 28 5.11 6.18 -27.60
CA ILE A 28 6.26 6.74 -28.30
C ILE A 28 5.80 7.78 -29.34
N ASP A 29 4.74 7.49 -30.11
CA ASP A 29 4.19 8.40 -31.11
C ASP A 29 3.66 9.71 -30.48
N LEU A 30 2.98 9.59 -29.33
CA LEU A 30 2.37 10.73 -28.65
C LEU A 30 3.38 11.58 -27.88
N GLU A 31 4.30 10.93 -27.19
CA GLU A 31 5.22 11.60 -26.26
C GLU A 31 6.55 11.97 -26.94
N GLY A 32 7.00 11.18 -27.92
CA GLY A 32 8.17 11.48 -28.75
C GLY A 32 9.37 12.02 -27.95
N ALA A 33 9.81 13.23 -28.29
CA ALA A 33 10.95 13.87 -27.64
C ALA A 33 10.69 14.26 -26.16
N ALA A 34 9.43 14.27 -25.69
CA ALA A 34 9.13 14.52 -24.28
C ALA A 34 9.66 13.40 -23.37
N MET A 35 9.84 12.19 -23.91
CA MET A 35 10.45 11.07 -23.19
C MET A 35 11.92 11.33 -22.79
N ASN A 36 12.58 12.33 -23.39
CA ASN A 36 13.93 12.78 -22.98
C ASN A 36 13.91 13.71 -21.75
N ARG A 37 12.74 13.99 -21.18
CA ARG A 37 12.60 14.85 -20.00
C ARG A 37 12.20 14.02 -18.79
N TYR A 38 12.67 14.41 -17.62
CA TYR A 38 12.19 13.82 -16.38
C TYR A 38 10.73 14.21 -16.14
N PRO A 39 9.85 13.27 -15.81
CA PRO A 39 8.42 13.52 -15.58
C PRO A 39 8.13 14.26 -14.26
N GLY A 40 9.17 14.66 -13.53
CA GLY A 40 9.09 15.21 -12.18
C GLY A 40 9.11 14.13 -11.10
N GLY A 41 9.35 14.53 -9.84
CA GLY A 41 9.55 13.61 -8.73
C GLY A 41 8.32 12.75 -8.36
N LYS A 42 7.13 13.08 -8.89
CA LYS A 42 5.90 12.31 -8.64
C LYS A 42 5.57 11.28 -9.74
N GLY A 43 6.30 11.29 -10.84
CA GLY A 43 6.05 10.48 -12.01
C GLY A 43 5.04 11.09 -12.98
N HIS A 44 4.76 10.38 -14.07
CA HIS A 44 3.97 10.83 -15.22
C HIS A 44 2.56 11.29 -14.82
N LEU A 45 2.18 12.52 -15.20
CA LEU A 45 0.94 13.16 -14.74
C LEU A 45 -0.31 12.37 -15.17
N ALA A 46 -0.43 12.04 -16.47
CA ALA A 46 -1.63 11.35 -16.96
C ALA A 46 -1.82 9.98 -16.29
N LEU A 47 -0.73 9.27 -15.94
CA LEU A 47 -0.84 8.02 -15.20
C LEU A 47 -1.29 8.25 -13.75
N ARG A 48 -0.83 9.32 -13.10
CA ARG A 48 -1.32 9.69 -11.75
C ARG A 48 -2.80 10.07 -11.76
N GLU A 49 -3.25 10.80 -12.79
CA GLU A 49 -4.66 11.16 -12.98
C GLU A 49 -5.51 9.90 -13.17
N LEU A 50 -5.06 8.96 -14.01
CA LEU A 50 -5.75 7.67 -14.21
C LEU A 50 -5.82 6.85 -12.91
N MET A 51 -4.75 6.79 -12.14
CA MET A 51 -4.75 6.07 -10.85
C MET A 51 -5.64 6.77 -9.82
N ALA A 52 -5.63 8.09 -9.78
CA ALA A 52 -6.50 8.87 -8.90
C ALA A 52 -7.99 8.69 -9.25
N GLN A 53 -8.32 8.70 -10.54
CA GLN A 53 -9.67 8.40 -11.00
C GLN A 53 -10.10 6.99 -10.57
N ARG A 54 -9.26 5.99 -10.82
CA ARG A 54 -9.52 4.60 -10.46
C ARG A 54 -9.74 4.43 -8.95
N GLU A 55 -8.93 5.08 -8.12
CA GLU A 55 -9.10 5.05 -6.66
C GLU A 55 -10.35 5.82 -6.22
N SER A 56 -10.70 6.93 -6.88
CA SER A 56 -11.93 7.66 -6.60
C SER A 56 -13.17 6.81 -6.86
N GLU A 57 -13.20 6.11 -8.00
CA GLU A 57 -14.29 5.18 -8.35
C GLU A 57 -14.40 4.03 -7.35
N ARG A 58 -13.26 3.47 -6.93
CA ARG A 58 -13.21 2.38 -5.94
C ARG A 58 -13.63 2.83 -4.55
N ALA A 59 -13.17 3.99 -4.12
CA ALA A 59 -13.38 4.50 -2.77
C ALA A 59 -14.72 5.20 -2.59
N GLY A 60 -15.35 5.66 -3.68
CA GLY A 60 -16.53 6.52 -3.62
C GLY A 60 -16.24 7.91 -3.06
N VAL A 61 -14.96 8.30 -2.97
CA VAL A 61 -14.49 9.62 -2.52
C VAL A 61 -13.49 10.19 -3.52
N SER A 62 -13.42 11.51 -3.64
CA SER A 62 -12.51 12.16 -4.58
C SER A 62 -11.05 11.99 -4.14
N VAL A 63 -10.21 11.49 -5.04
CA VAL A 63 -8.76 11.40 -4.85
C VAL A 63 -8.06 12.45 -5.71
N ASN A 64 -7.29 13.32 -5.08
CA ASN A 64 -6.53 14.34 -5.79
C ASN A 64 -5.24 13.73 -6.38
N PRO A 65 -5.02 13.77 -7.71
CA PRO A 65 -3.79 13.25 -8.32
C PRO A 65 -2.51 13.98 -7.86
N ALA A 66 -2.63 15.17 -7.27
CA ALA A 66 -1.49 15.85 -6.66
C ALA A 66 -0.96 15.15 -5.40
N ASN A 67 -1.80 14.34 -4.75
CA ASN A 67 -1.49 13.54 -3.56
C ASN A 67 -1.06 12.11 -3.89
N LEU A 68 -0.87 11.81 -5.19
CA LEU A 68 -0.44 10.50 -5.68
C LEU A 68 0.96 10.60 -6.30
N VAL A 69 1.82 9.66 -5.94
CA VAL A 69 3.15 9.48 -6.52
C VAL A 69 3.31 8.07 -7.06
N LEU A 70 3.84 7.94 -8.27
CA LEU A 70 4.16 6.65 -8.88
C LEU A 70 5.42 6.07 -8.24
N MET A 71 5.41 4.76 -8.05
CA MET A 71 6.48 4.00 -7.41
C MET A 71 6.96 2.85 -8.29
N ASN A 72 8.20 2.49 -8.15
CA ASN A 72 8.78 1.31 -8.81
C ASN A 72 8.33 0.02 -8.09
N GLY A 73 7.02 -0.26 -8.17
CA GLY A 73 6.31 -1.26 -7.38
C GLY A 73 6.02 -0.79 -5.96
N SER A 74 5.05 -1.45 -5.30
CA SER A 74 4.63 -1.12 -3.93
C SER A 74 5.76 -1.20 -2.89
N MET A 75 6.76 -2.06 -3.11
CA MET A 75 7.89 -2.19 -2.18
C MET A 75 8.74 -0.93 -2.07
N GLN A 76 8.84 -0.11 -3.12
CA GLN A 76 9.47 1.21 -3.00
C GLN A 76 8.66 2.11 -2.07
N ALA A 77 7.33 2.12 -2.19
CA ALA A 77 6.47 2.88 -1.29
C ALA A 77 6.64 2.42 0.17
N VAL A 78 6.62 1.10 0.42
CA VAL A 78 6.84 0.53 1.76
C VAL A 78 8.15 1.03 2.35
N THR A 79 9.24 0.96 1.59
CA THR A 79 10.58 1.37 2.06
C THR A 79 10.65 2.87 2.33
N LEU A 80 10.17 3.70 1.39
CA LEU A 80 10.22 5.17 1.52
C LEU A 80 9.35 5.67 2.67
N VAL A 81 8.17 5.07 2.89
CA VAL A 81 7.32 5.40 4.04
C VAL A 81 8.05 5.08 5.34
N GLY A 82 8.65 3.89 5.45
CA GLY A 82 9.45 3.53 6.61
C GLY A 82 10.59 4.52 6.89
N GLN A 83 11.35 4.87 5.86
CA GLN A 83 12.45 5.86 5.94
C GLN A 83 11.98 7.27 6.29
N ALA A 84 10.81 7.67 5.78
CA ALA A 84 10.27 9.00 6.04
C ALA A 84 9.72 9.14 7.46
N LEU A 85 9.05 8.09 7.97
CA LEU A 85 8.40 8.15 9.28
C LEU A 85 9.31 7.79 10.46
N MET A 86 10.40 7.06 10.21
CA MET A 86 11.38 6.78 11.27
C MET A 86 12.20 8.02 11.61
N SER A 87 12.59 8.12 12.87
CA SER A 87 13.51 9.17 13.37
C SER A 87 14.92 8.62 13.62
N ALA A 88 15.00 7.36 14.05
CA ALA A 88 16.28 6.71 14.37
C ALA A 88 16.15 5.18 14.22
N PRO A 89 17.27 4.47 13.99
CA PRO A 89 17.31 3.02 14.11
C PRO A 89 16.82 2.57 15.50
N GLY A 90 15.98 1.52 15.50
CA GLY A 90 15.35 1.02 16.73
C GLY A 90 13.93 1.54 16.96
N ASP A 91 13.45 2.52 16.16
CA ASP A 91 12.05 2.95 16.19
C ASP A 91 11.08 1.79 15.92
N LEU A 92 9.92 1.83 16.57
CA LEU A 92 8.94 0.76 16.50
C LEU A 92 7.93 0.99 15.39
N VAL A 93 7.54 -0.09 14.71
CA VAL A 93 6.41 -0.14 13.78
C VAL A 93 5.49 -1.30 14.19
N ILE A 94 4.18 -1.04 14.22
CA ILE A 94 3.18 -2.08 14.42
C ILE A 94 2.93 -2.78 13.09
N THR A 95 2.85 -4.12 13.11
CA THR A 95 2.45 -4.94 11.95
C THR A 95 1.55 -6.07 12.42
N GLU A 96 0.95 -6.82 11.50
CA GLU A 96 0.46 -8.16 11.85
C GLU A 96 1.64 -9.06 12.26
N THR A 97 1.41 -10.02 13.16
CA THR A 97 2.45 -10.99 13.60
C THR A 97 3.02 -11.77 12.42
N TYR A 98 2.14 -12.20 11.51
CA TYR A 98 2.49 -12.77 10.22
C TYR A 98 2.13 -11.75 9.16
N THR A 99 3.11 -11.14 8.54
CA THR A 99 2.92 -10.18 7.45
C THR A 99 3.90 -10.47 6.31
N TYR A 100 3.80 -9.74 5.22
CA TYR A 100 4.60 -10.01 4.03
C TYR A 100 6.10 -9.96 4.33
N SER A 101 6.80 -11.03 3.95
CA SER A 101 8.24 -11.19 4.24
C SER A 101 9.10 -10.07 3.64
N GLY A 102 8.71 -9.53 2.48
CA GLY A 102 9.37 -8.39 1.85
C GLY A 102 9.29 -7.12 2.70
N THR A 103 8.13 -6.84 3.31
CA THR A 103 7.97 -5.71 4.24
C THR A 103 8.80 -5.90 5.51
N ILE A 104 8.82 -7.13 6.06
CA ILE A 104 9.66 -7.46 7.22
C ILE A 104 11.13 -7.18 6.91
N ALA A 105 11.60 -7.64 5.74
CA ALA A 105 12.98 -7.44 5.31
C ALA A 105 13.30 -5.95 5.09
N ALA A 106 12.41 -5.21 4.42
CA ALA A 106 12.58 -3.79 4.16
C ALA A 106 12.68 -2.98 5.46
N TYR A 107 11.74 -3.16 6.38
CA TYR A 107 11.71 -2.42 7.64
C TYR A 107 12.88 -2.77 8.57
N LYS A 108 13.22 -4.07 8.67
CA LYS A 108 14.44 -4.47 9.41
C LYS A 108 15.71 -3.93 8.77
N GLY A 109 15.78 -3.92 7.43
CA GLY A 109 16.93 -3.42 6.68
C GLY A 109 17.22 -1.93 6.89
N ILE A 110 16.20 -1.12 7.16
CA ILE A 110 16.37 0.30 7.51
C ILE A 110 16.47 0.55 9.03
N GLY A 111 16.44 -0.51 9.85
CA GLY A 111 16.64 -0.42 11.29
C GLY A 111 15.37 -0.30 12.13
N LEU A 112 14.17 -0.43 11.53
CA LEU A 112 12.92 -0.47 12.29
C LEU A 112 12.78 -1.79 13.06
N LYS A 113 12.17 -1.74 14.24
CA LYS A 113 11.78 -2.90 15.05
C LYS A 113 10.29 -3.14 14.91
N LEU A 114 9.92 -4.35 14.47
CA LEU A 114 8.53 -4.73 14.24
C LEU A 114 7.91 -5.26 15.54
N VAL A 115 6.71 -4.76 15.84
CA VAL A 115 5.86 -5.23 16.94
C VAL A 115 4.63 -5.87 16.32
N GLY A 116 4.59 -7.22 16.36
CA GLY A 116 3.51 -8.00 15.76
C GLY A 116 2.25 -8.06 16.63
N ILE A 117 1.09 -7.88 15.99
CA ILE A 117 -0.24 -8.07 16.59
C ILE A 117 -0.90 -9.28 15.94
N LEU A 118 -1.47 -10.16 16.75
CA LEU A 118 -2.17 -11.35 16.24
C LEU A 118 -3.38 -10.96 15.39
N VAL A 119 -3.68 -11.81 14.42
CA VAL A 119 -4.86 -11.72 13.56
C VAL A 119 -5.82 -12.87 13.85
N ASP A 120 -7.10 -12.62 13.67
CA ASP A 120 -8.16 -13.63 13.64
C ASP A 120 -8.91 -13.58 12.29
N ALA A 121 -10.03 -14.26 12.17
CA ALA A 121 -10.84 -14.24 10.95
C ALA A 121 -11.32 -12.84 10.52
N GLY A 122 -11.38 -11.89 11.45
CA GLY A 122 -11.77 -10.50 11.20
C GLY A 122 -10.59 -9.56 10.93
N GLY A 123 -9.35 -10.06 10.90
CA GLY A 123 -8.13 -9.27 10.71
C GLY A 123 -7.36 -9.01 12.01
N MET A 124 -6.56 -7.97 12.06
CA MET A 124 -5.77 -7.60 13.24
C MET A 124 -6.66 -7.44 14.49
N ARG A 125 -6.25 -8.02 15.61
CA ARG A 125 -6.96 -7.98 16.89
C ARG A 125 -6.82 -6.61 17.56
N MET A 126 -7.90 -5.83 17.63
CA MET A 126 -7.87 -4.45 18.18
C MET A 126 -7.66 -4.42 19.69
N ASP A 127 -8.22 -5.37 20.43
CA ASP A 127 -7.99 -5.53 21.87
C ASP A 127 -6.49 -5.76 22.20
N LEU A 128 -5.82 -6.58 21.38
CA LEU A 128 -4.38 -6.83 21.53
C LEU A 128 -3.54 -5.63 21.07
N LEU A 129 -3.98 -4.93 20.03
CA LEU A 129 -3.32 -3.71 19.58
C LEU A 129 -3.40 -2.63 20.67
N GLU A 130 -4.59 -2.38 21.22
CA GLU A 130 -4.78 -1.40 22.28
C GLU A 130 -3.96 -1.72 23.53
N ALA A 131 -4.03 -2.97 23.99
CA ALA A 131 -3.23 -3.43 25.13
C ALA A 131 -1.72 -3.24 24.87
N ARG A 132 -1.27 -3.58 23.65
CA ARG A 132 0.15 -3.42 23.29
C ARG A 132 0.55 -1.95 23.26
N LEU A 133 -0.25 -1.06 22.64
CA LEU A 133 0.04 0.38 22.58
C LEU A 133 0.14 1.01 23.97
N LYS A 134 -0.70 0.60 24.91
CA LYS A 134 -0.66 1.06 26.31
C LYS A 134 0.59 0.58 27.08
N MET A 135 1.17 -0.56 26.69
CA MET A 135 2.32 -1.17 27.39
C MET A 135 3.67 -0.79 26.79
N LEU A 136 3.72 -0.29 25.57
CA LEU A 136 4.98 0.04 24.91
C LEU A 136 5.65 1.22 25.62
N PRO A 137 6.97 1.14 25.92
CA PRO A 137 7.71 2.22 26.58
C PRO A 137 7.90 3.44 25.67
N VAL A 138 7.79 3.25 24.36
CA VAL A 138 7.89 4.31 23.35
C VAL A 138 6.77 4.18 22.34
N LYS A 139 6.26 5.31 21.87
CA LYS A 139 5.21 5.37 20.85
C LYS A 139 5.75 4.80 19.52
N PRO A 140 5.06 3.84 18.86
CA PRO A 140 5.40 3.40 17.51
C PRO A 140 5.31 4.57 16.52
N LYS A 141 6.01 4.47 15.40
CA LYS A 141 5.97 5.50 14.36
C LYS A 141 4.73 5.43 13.49
N PHE A 142 4.26 4.22 13.21
CA PHE A 142 3.06 3.98 12.41
C PHE A 142 2.58 2.53 12.59
N ILE A 143 1.39 2.28 12.05
CA ILE A 143 0.82 0.93 11.88
C ILE A 143 0.88 0.58 10.40
N TYR A 144 1.50 -0.53 10.04
CA TYR A 144 1.44 -1.12 8.70
C TYR A 144 0.50 -2.32 8.70
N THR A 145 -0.41 -2.40 7.74
CA THR A 145 -1.37 -3.48 7.65
C THR A 145 -1.77 -3.80 6.20
N LEU A 146 -2.05 -5.09 5.93
CA LEU A 146 -2.71 -5.54 4.71
C LEU A 146 -4.18 -5.84 5.05
N THR A 147 -5.07 -4.92 4.71
CA THR A 147 -6.47 -5.01 5.11
C THR A 147 -7.30 -5.97 4.27
N SER A 148 -6.87 -6.30 3.05
CA SER A 148 -7.58 -7.17 2.11
C SER A 148 -6.68 -8.31 1.66
N TYR A 149 -7.16 -9.55 1.81
CA TYR A 149 -6.43 -10.76 1.40
C TYR A 149 -5.00 -10.80 1.94
N GLN A 150 -4.90 -10.61 3.23
CA GLN A 150 -3.64 -10.45 3.98
C GLN A 150 -2.64 -11.56 3.64
N ASN A 151 -1.42 -11.20 3.36
CA ASN A 151 -0.35 -12.14 3.09
C ASN A 151 0.51 -12.34 4.36
N PRO A 152 0.59 -13.58 4.94
CA PRO A 152 0.24 -14.86 4.30
C PRO A 152 -1.12 -15.46 4.72
N THR A 153 -1.90 -14.82 5.58
CA THR A 153 -3.06 -15.47 6.23
C THR A 153 -4.29 -15.59 5.33
N GLY A 154 -4.38 -14.82 4.24
CA GLY A 154 -5.57 -14.75 3.38
C GLY A 154 -6.74 -13.98 3.99
N THR A 155 -6.60 -13.49 5.21
CA THR A 155 -7.69 -12.82 5.95
C THR A 155 -8.05 -11.48 5.30
N THR A 156 -9.34 -11.17 5.25
CA THR A 156 -9.84 -9.83 4.92
C THR A 156 -10.39 -9.17 6.16
N MET A 157 -9.82 -8.02 6.51
CA MET A 157 -10.27 -7.24 7.66
C MET A 157 -11.70 -6.76 7.44
N SER A 158 -12.60 -7.09 8.38
CA SER A 158 -14.00 -6.69 8.31
C SER A 158 -14.16 -5.16 8.38
N ARG A 159 -15.26 -4.64 7.83
CA ARG A 159 -15.55 -3.20 7.88
C ARG A 159 -15.54 -2.64 9.31
N GLN A 160 -16.15 -3.37 10.24
CA GLN A 160 -16.16 -2.97 11.65
C GLN A 160 -14.74 -2.86 12.21
N ARG A 161 -13.89 -3.85 11.94
CA ARG A 161 -12.49 -3.87 12.41
C ARG A 161 -11.64 -2.76 11.79
N ARG A 162 -11.93 -2.35 10.53
CA ARG A 162 -11.30 -1.19 9.88
C ARG A 162 -11.66 0.11 10.60
N ILE A 163 -12.92 0.28 11.00
CA ILE A 163 -13.37 1.45 11.78
C ILE A 163 -12.67 1.48 13.14
N GLU A 164 -12.64 0.37 13.84
CA GLU A 164 -11.95 0.24 15.12
C GLU A 164 -10.45 0.56 15.02
N LEU A 165 -9.80 0.11 13.95
CA LEU A 165 -8.39 0.43 13.69
C LEU A 165 -8.18 1.94 13.47
N ILE A 166 -9.04 2.57 12.67
CA ILE A 166 -9.00 4.01 12.41
C ILE A 166 -9.15 4.79 13.73
N ASP A 167 -10.15 4.44 14.53
CA ASP A 167 -10.44 5.14 15.77
C ASP A 167 -9.32 4.96 16.80
N LEU A 168 -8.80 3.74 16.91
CA LEU A 168 -7.70 3.45 17.83
C LEU A 168 -6.40 4.15 17.38
N ALA A 169 -6.08 4.13 16.10
CA ALA A 169 -4.92 4.85 15.56
C ALA A 169 -5.05 6.37 15.79
N ALA A 170 -6.26 6.93 15.64
CA ALA A 170 -6.53 8.33 15.93
C ALA A 170 -6.34 8.66 17.41
N GLN A 171 -6.81 7.78 18.32
CA GLN A 171 -6.65 7.95 19.77
C GLN A 171 -5.17 8.00 20.19
N PHE A 172 -4.31 7.19 19.55
CA PHE A 172 -2.87 7.16 19.80
C PHE A 172 -2.07 8.09 18.88
N ASP A 173 -2.75 8.85 18.01
CA ASP A 173 -2.14 9.73 17.02
C ASP A 173 -1.06 9.00 16.21
N LEU A 174 -1.45 7.88 15.59
CA LEU A 174 -0.58 7.03 14.77
C LEU A 174 -1.00 7.09 13.30
N PRO A 175 -0.06 7.30 12.37
CA PRO A 175 -0.31 7.06 10.96
C PRO A 175 -0.59 5.58 10.69
N ILE A 176 -1.46 5.32 9.71
CA ILE A 176 -1.71 3.97 9.20
C ILE A 176 -1.20 3.89 7.77
N VAL A 177 -0.43 2.86 7.47
CA VAL A 177 0.03 2.49 6.13
C VAL A 177 -0.77 1.27 5.70
N GLU A 178 -1.76 1.49 4.84
CA GLU A 178 -2.57 0.44 4.26
C GLU A 178 -1.92 -0.05 2.97
N ASP A 179 -1.42 -1.29 2.95
CA ASP A 179 -0.92 -1.94 1.75
C ASP A 179 -2.06 -2.72 1.07
N ASN A 180 -2.51 -2.24 -0.07
CA ASN A 180 -3.63 -2.82 -0.81
C ASN A 180 -3.18 -3.48 -2.12
N CYS A 181 -2.20 -4.38 -2.04
CA CYS A 181 -1.71 -5.11 -3.21
C CYS A 181 -2.74 -6.08 -3.81
N TYR A 182 -3.72 -6.53 -3.02
CA TYR A 182 -4.65 -7.61 -3.41
C TYR A 182 -6.11 -7.17 -3.52
N GLY A 183 -6.46 -5.93 -3.21
CA GLY A 183 -7.86 -5.47 -3.19
C GLY A 183 -8.62 -5.59 -4.52
N ASP A 184 -7.90 -5.75 -5.64
CA ASP A 184 -8.48 -6.02 -6.96
C ASP A 184 -8.69 -7.51 -7.24
N VAL A 185 -8.00 -8.40 -6.52
CA VAL A 185 -8.09 -9.85 -6.66
C VAL A 185 -9.27 -10.35 -5.82
N HIS A 186 -10.46 -10.03 -6.28
CA HIS A 186 -11.72 -10.34 -5.59
C HIS A 186 -12.55 -11.30 -6.41
N PHE A 187 -12.91 -12.45 -5.84
CA PHE A 187 -13.65 -13.51 -6.54
C PHE A 187 -15.09 -13.61 -6.08
N GLU A 188 -15.35 -13.46 -4.78
CA GLU A 188 -16.68 -13.60 -4.21
C GLU A 188 -16.83 -12.81 -2.90
N GLY A 189 -18.07 -12.66 -2.42
CA GLY A 189 -18.40 -11.91 -1.22
C GLY A 189 -18.49 -10.41 -1.44
N GLU A 190 -18.51 -9.63 -0.37
CA GLU A 190 -18.60 -8.17 -0.42
C GLU A 190 -17.20 -7.54 -0.36
N LYS A 191 -16.91 -6.65 -1.31
CA LYS A 191 -15.67 -5.85 -1.29
C LYS A 191 -15.67 -4.91 -0.10
N GLN A 192 -14.62 -4.97 0.70
CA GLN A 192 -14.47 -4.06 1.82
C GLN A 192 -13.82 -2.75 1.35
N PRO A 193 -14.34 -1.58 1.79
CA PRO A 193 -13.75 -0.28 1.46
C PRO A 193 -12.38 -0.12 2.13
N SER A 194 -11.43 0.54 1.48
CA SER A 194 -10.14 0.88 2.11
C SER A 194 -10.33 1.76 3.33
N LEU A 195 -9.32 1.85 4.19
CA LEU A 195 -9.32 2.76 5.34
C LEU A 195 -9.50 4.21 4.88
N TYR A 196 -8.84 4.58 3.77
CA TYR A 196 -8.98 5.89 3.16
C TYR A 196 -10.41 6.18 2.71
N ALA A 197 -11.11 5.17 2.14
CA ALA A 197 -12.50 5.30 1.71
C ALA A 197 -13.48 5.42 2.88
N ILE A 198 -13.20 4.76 4.01
CA ILE A 198 -14.05 4.84 5.20
C ILE A 198 -13.95 6.23 5.85
N LYS A 199 -12.74 6.74 5.99
CA LYS A 199 -12.49 8.04 6.61
C LYS A 199 -11.22 8.65 6.01
N PRO A 200 -11.34 9.56 5.05
CA PRO A 200 -10.18 10.34 4.58
C PRO A 200 -9.53 11.08 5.75
N ASP A 201 -8.25 10.83 5.97
CA ASP A 201 -7.46 11.44 7.04
C ASP A 201 -6.01 11.54 6.55
N PRO A 202 -5.30 12.65 6.75
CA PRO A 202 -3.90 12.79 6.36
C PRO A 202 -2.96 11.70 6.90
N ARG A 203 -3.36 11.05 8.01
CA ARG A 203 -2.60 9.95 8.62
C ARG A 203 -2.84 8.59 7.94
N HIS A 204 -3.74 8.50 6.97
CA HIS A 204 -3.98 7.28 6.21
C HIS A 204 -3.17 7.33 4.91
N LEU A 205 -2.08 6.57 4.87
CA LEU A 205 -1.23 6.38 3.72
C LEU A 205 -1.66 5.10 3.01
N TYR A 206 -1.94 5.18 1.72
CA TYR A 206 -2.43 4.04 0.96
C TYR A 206 -1.43 3.66 -0.12
N ILE A 207 -1.07 2.39 -0.19
CA ILE A 207 -0.15 1.82 -1.17
C ILE A 207 -0.93 0.95 -2.13
N GLY A 208 -0.90 1.29 -3.41
CA GLY A 208 -1.50 0.52 -4.49
C GLY A 208 -0.44 -0.21 -5.33
N SER A 209 -0.82 -1.33 -5.92
CA SER A 209 0.05 -2.15 -6.75
C SER A 209 -0.68 -2.68 -7.98
N LEU A 210 0.00 -2.68 -9.13
CA LEU A 210 -0.48 -3.35 -10.34
C LEU A 210 0.14 -4.73 -10.55
N SER A 211 1.00 -5.18 -9.63
CA SER A 211 1.72 -6.45 -9.76
C SER A 211 0.80 -7.67 -9.81
N LYS A 212 -0.38 -7.62 -9.17
CA LYS A 212 -1.27 -8.79 -9.05
C LYS A 212 -2.43 -8.78 -10.06
N ILE A 213 -2.63 -7.67 -10.75
CA ILE A 213 -3.73 -7.50 -11.72
C ILE A 213 -3.25 -7.20 -13.15
N PHE A 214 -1.99 -6.82 -13.31
CA PHE A 214 -1.41 -6.57 -14.63
C PHE A 214 -0.16 -7.43 -14.84
N ALA A 215 0.99 -7.02 -14.32
CA ALA A 215 2.21 -7.83 -14.39
C ALA A 215 3.23 -7.39 -13.34
N PRO A 216 3.79 -8.31 -12.55
CA PRO A 216 4.79 -7.97 -11.54
C PRO A 216 6.08 -7.43 -12.15
N GLY A 217 6.45 -7.85 -13.37
CA GLY A 217 7.67 -7.43 -14.06
C GLY A 217 7.64 -5.96 -14.55
N VAL A 218 6.47 -5.33 -14.67
CA VAL A 218 6.35 -3.92 -15.07
C VAL A 218 6.77 -2.97 -13.95
N ARG A 219 6.83 -3.43 -12.72
CA ARG A 219 7.25 -2.65 -11.54
C ARG A 219 6.46 -1.36 -11.35
N LEU A 220 5.15 -1.41 -11.46
CA LEU A 220 4.29 -0.26 -11.25
C LEU A 220 3.48 -0.39 -9.95
N GLY A 221 3.60 0.63 -9.13
CA GLY A 221 2.82 0.86 -7.92
C GLY A 221 2.65 2.36 -7.69
N TYR A 222 1.95 2.73 -6.64
CA TYR A 222 1.76 4.12 -6.26
C TYR A 222 1.51 4.25 -4.76
N LEU A 223 1.79 5.44 -4.27
CA LEU A 223 1.44 5.88 -2.93
C LEU A 223 0.44 7.03 -3.05
N LEU A 224 -0.65 6.92 -2.30
CA LEU A 224 -1.59 8.01 -2.04
C LEU A 224 -1.44 8.42 -0.58
N ALA A 225 -1.14 9.69 -0.36
CA ALA A 225 -1.01 10.25 0.97
C ALA A 225 -1.29 11.75 0.92
N GLU A 226 -1.71 12.33 2.04
CA GLU A 226 -1.89 13.77 2.18
C GLU A 226 -0.73 14.42 2.93
N SER A 227 -0.60 15.74 2.80
CA SER A 227 0.38 16.50 3.60
C SER A 227 0.00 16.49 5.08
N PRO A 228 0.98 16.46 6.02
CA PRO A 228 2.42 16.65 5.78
C PRO A 228 3.15 15.38 5.31
N TYR A 229 2.59 14.19 5.47
CA TYR A 229 3.25 12.91 5.17
C TYR A 229 3.67 12.78 3.72
N PHE A 230 2.81 13.24 2.79
CA PHE A 230 3.13 13.19 1.37
C PHE A 230 4.44 13.94 1.05
N GLN A 231 4.60 15.16 1.56
CA GLN A 231 5.82 15.95 1.34
C GLN A 231 7.04 15.29 1.98
N GLN A 232 6.88 14.76 3.18
CA GLN A 232 7.96 14.07 3.90
C GLN A 232 8.47 12.84 3.15
N ILE A 233 7.58 12.11 2.47
CA ILE A 233 7.94 10.91 1.70
C ILE A 233 8.56 11.27 0.35
N VAL A 234 7.97 12.21 -0.38
CA VAL A 234 8.43 12.60 -1.73
C VAL A 234 9.78 13.32 -1.71
N SER A 235 10.19 13.88 -0.56
CA SER A 235 11.49 14.54 -0.39
C SER A 235 12.64 13.56 -0.10
N ARG A 236 12.38 12.25 0.02
CA ARG A 236 13.39 11.20 0.21
C ARG A 236 13.91 10.69 -1.13
#